data_8d428cb340dfb30bf7941799be341156
#
_entry.id   8d428cb340dfb30bf7941799be341156
#
_cell.length_a   1.000
_cell.length_b   1.000
_cell.length_c   1.000
_cell.angle_alpha   90.00
_cell.angle_beta   90.00
_cell.angle_gamma   90.00
#
_symmetry.space_group_name_H-M   'P 1'
#
loop_
_entity.id
_entity.type
_entity.pdbx_description
1 polymer ?
#
loop_
_entity_poly.entity_id
_entity_poly.type
_entity_poly.pdbx_seq_one_letter_code
_entity_poly.pdbx_strand_id
1 'polypeptide(L)'
;MKKYSNYFVAALSVIALAFSTGTLIKVNASPAALAAVPAQPVDLTYAAEKSLPSVVHILSTKNSKVQTVEVQSDPFSDFFSDPFGFFGNPNQGNGGKQKRSVRTPKQQGSGSGVIISNDGYIVTNNHVVADADELTVTLNDNKEYSARIIGTDKTTD
;
A
#
# COMPACT_ATOMS: atom_id res chain seq x y z
N MET A 1 26.64 26.56 -74.44
CA MET A 1 26.33 25.85 -73.19
C MET A 1 25.47 26.67 -72.19
N LYS A 2 25.36 27.97 -72.28
CA LYS A 2 24.55 28.78 -71.37
C LYS A 2 23.02 28.71 -71.56
N LYS A 3 22.54 28.37 -72.77
CA LYS A 3 21.11 28.34 -73.10
C LYS A 3 20.33 27.19 -72.44
N TYR A 4 20.93 26.06 -72.19
CA TYR A 4 20.27 24.90 -71.56
C TYR A 4 20.23 24.96 -70.04
N SER A 5 21.14 25.73 -69.43
CA SER A 5 21.16 25.95 -67.98
C SER A 5 19.89 26.63 -67.47
N ASN A 6 19.37 27.60 -68.24
CA ASN A 6 18.16 28.34 -67.84
C ASN A 6 16.88 27.48 -67.93
N TYR A 7 16.82 26.54 -68.91
CA TYR A 7 15.67 25.63 -69.01
C TYR A 7 15.70 24.56 -67.92
N PHE A 8 16.91 24.17 -67.48
CA PHE A 8 17.04 23.21 -66.39
C PHE A 8 16.60 23.78 -65.03
N VAL A 9 16.92 25.03 -64.77
CA VAL A 9 16.46 25.75 -63.57
C VAL A 9 14.96 25.99 -63.63
N ALA A 10 14.40 26.35 -64.80
CA ALA A 10 12.96 26.54 -64.97
C ALA A 10 12.18 25.22 -64.81
N ALA A 11 12.70 24.11 -65.30
CA ALA A 11 12.09 22.79 -65.14
C ALA A 11 12.10 22.33 -63.65
N LEU A 12 13.18 22.56 -62.92
CA LEU A 12 13.27 22.25 -61.51
C LEU A 12 12.29 23.11 -60.68
N SER A 13 12.08 24.38 -61.03
CA SER A 13 11.12 25.22 -60.32
C SER A 13 9.67 24.81 -60.53
N VAL A 14 9.31 24.33 -61.72
CA VAL A 14 7.96 23.82 -62.03
C VAL A 14 7.69 22.48 -61.28
N ILE A 15 8.68 21.63 -61.18
CA ILE A 15 8.55 20.37 -60.39
C ILE A 15 8.39 20.67 -58.91
N ALA A 16 9.11 21.66 -58.37
CA ALA A 16 8.97 22.08 -56.97
C ALA A 16 7.59 22.68 -56.68
N LEU A 17 7.01 23.44 -57.62
CA LEU A 17 5.65 23.95 -57.49
C LEU A 17 4.59 22.87 -57.62
N ALA A 18 4.77 21.86 -58.43
CA ALA A 18 3.85 20.71 -58.57
C ALA A 18 3.84 19.85 -57.31
N PHE A 19 4.99 19.71 -56.62
CA PHE A 19 5.07 19.00 -55.34
C PHE A 19 4.43 19.77 -54.19
N SER A 20 4.43 21.08 -54.21
CA SER A 20 3.85 21.91 -53.14
C SER A 20 2.32 21.97 -53.17
N THR A 21 1.70 21.77 -54.33
CA THR A 21 0.24 21.79 -54.48
C THR A 21 -0.40 20.43 -54.24
N GLY A 22 0.40 19.30 -54.24
CA GLY A 22 -0.08 17.94 -54.00
C GLY A 22 -0.33 17.60 -52.54
N THR A 23 0.10 18.41 -51.58
CA THR A 23 0.00 18.05 -50.17
C THR A 23 -1.16 18.72 -49.40
N LEU A 24 -2.11 19.34 -50.10
CA LEU A 24 -3.40 19.65 -49.52
C LEU A 24 -4.36 18.44 -49.60
N ILE A 25 -3.87 17.26 -49.22
CA ILE A 25 -4.76 16.24 -48.73
C ILE A 25 -5.35 16.84 -47.45
N LYS A 26 -6.57 17.38 -47.57
CA LYS A 26 -7.43 17.57 -46.43
C LYS A 26 -7.54 16.21 -45.76
N VAL A 27 -6.69 15.96 -44.75
CA VAL A 27 -6.98 14.96 -43.75
C VAL A 27 -8.21 15.52 -43.01
N ASN A 28 -9.39 15.28 -43.57
CA ASN A 28 -10.60 15.23 -42.81
C ASN A 28 -10.46 14.00 -41.92
N ALA A 29 -9.49 14.05 -40.97
CA ALA A 29 -9.66 13.36 -39.73
C ALA A 29 -10.88 14.03 -39.11
N SER A 30 -12.06 13.61 -39.48
CA SER A 30 -13.14 13.65 -38.51
C SER A 30 -12.51 13.14 -37.23
N PRO A 31 -12.49 13.92 -36.11
CA PRO A 31 -12.29 13.26 -34.85
C PRO A 31 -13.37 12.18 -34.89
N ALA A 32 -12.96 10.91 -35.03
CA ALA A 32 -13.83 9.83 -34.69
C ALA A 32 -14.21 10.20 -33.26
N ALA A 33 -15.36 10.86 -33.15
CA ALA A 33 -16.01 11.01 -31.88
C ALA A 33 -15.99 9.58 -31.38
N LEU A 34 -15.10 9.30 -30.43
CA LEU A 34 -15.18 8.08 -29.64
C LEU A 34 -16.62 8.15 -29.18
N ALA A 35 -17.50 7.46 -29.93
CA ALA A 35 -18.87 7.33 -29.58
C ALA A 35 -18.79 6.83 -28.16
N ALA A 36 -19.08 7.72 -27.22
CA ALA A 36 -19.10 7.37 -25.82
C ALA A 36 -20.08 6.20 -25.76
N VAL A 37 -19.52 4.99 -25.74
CA VAL A 37 -20.31 3.79 -25.53
C VAL A 37 -21.02 4.12 -24.25
N PRO A 38 -22.36 4.25 -24.26
CA PRO A 38 -23.07 4.56 -23.03
C PRO A 38 -22.61 3.52 -22.04
N ALA A 39 -21.99 3.98 -20.94
CA ALA A 39 -21.48 3.11 -19.89
C ALA A 39 -22.73 2.39 -19.36
N GLN A 40 -22.99 1.21 -19.88
CA GLN A 40 -24.04 0.37 -19.34
C GLN A 40 -23.60 0.02 -17.92
N PRO A 41 -24.46 0.17 -16.92
CA PRO A 41 -24.15 -0.26 -15.57
C PRO A 41 -23.75 -1.74 -15.65
N VAL A 42 -22.48 -2.02 -15.31
CA VAL A 42 -21.99 -3.40 -15.27
C VAL A 42 -22.69 -4.07 -14.10
N ASP A 43 -23.52 -5.06 -14.37
CA ASP A 43 -24.11 -5.88 -13.32
C ASP A 43 -23.03 -6.80 -12.74
N LEU A 44 -22.57 -6.45 -11.55
CA LEU A 44 -21.55 -7.21 -10.80
C LEU A 44 -22.18 -8.26 -9.86
N THR A 45 -23.50 -8.39 -9.84
CA THR A 45 -24.21 -9.30 -8.92
C THR A 45 -23.71 -10.73 -9.05
N TYR A 46 -23.58 -11.23 -10.28
CA TYR A 46 -23.08 -12.56 -10.53
C TYR A 46 -21.64 -12.77 -10.03
N ALA A 47 -20.77 -11.79 -10.26
CA ALA A 47 -19.37 -11.84 -9.80
C ALA A 47 -19.31 -11.83 -8.26
N ALA A 48 -20.14 -10.99 -7.63
CA ALA A 48 -20.23 -10.90 -6.18
C ALA A 48 -20.71 -12.23 -5.57
N GLU A 49 -21.81 -12.77 -6.05
CA GLU A 49 -22.35 -14.06 -5.58
C GLU A 49 -21.35 -15.20 -5.70
N LYS A 50 -20.58 -15.21 -6.79
CA LYS A 50 -19.57 -16.24 -7.02
C LYS A 50 -18.34 -16.08 -6.12
N SER A 51 -17.98 -14.85 -5.76
CA SER A 51 -16.78 -14.53 -4.98
C SER A 51 -17.00 -14.52 -3.48
N LEU A 52 -18.22 -14.23 -3.01
CA LEU A 52 -18.55 -14.14 -1.59
C LEU A 52 -18.09 -15.34 -0.75
N PRO A 53 -18.25 -16.60 -1.22
CA PRO A 53 -17.80 -17.75 -0.43
C PRO A 53 -16.29 -17.83 -0.21
N SER A 54 -15.51 -17.15 -1.05
CA SER A 54 -14.06 -17.12 -0.95
C SER A 54 -13.52 -15.96 -0.10
N VAL A 55 -14.36 -14.99 0.22
CA VAL A 55 -13.96 -13.82 1.04
C VAL A 55 -14.12 -14.19 2.51
N VAL A 56 -13.11 -13.87 3.30
CA VAL A 56 -13.07 -14.15 4.74
C VAL A 56 -12.76 -12.89 5.53
N HIS A 57 -13.26 -12.84 6.76
CA HIS A 57 -12.86 -11.85 7.75
C HIS A 57 -11.71 -12.41 8.59
N ILE A 58 -10.69 -11.58 8.83
CA ILE A 58 -9.51 -11.94 9.61
C ILE A 58 -9.45 -11.03 10.83
N LEU A 59 -9.41 -11.63 12.00
CA LEU A 59 -9.16 -10.97 13.27
C LEU A 59 -7.74 -11.31 13.72
N SER A 60 -6.90 -10.30 13.85
CA SER A 60 -5.55 -10.42 14.39
C SER A 60 -5.52 -9.96 15.85
N THR A 61 -4.91 -10.73 16.69
CA THR A 61 -4.77 -10.42 18.11
C THR A 61 -3.30 -10.35 18.47
N LYS A 62 -2.90 -9.25 19.12
CA LYS A 62 -1.60 -9.05 19.71
C LYS A 62 -1.75 -9.07 21.23
N ASN A 63 -1.18 -10.06 21.88
CA ASN A 63 -1.32 -10.26 23.30
C ASN A 63 -0.55 -9.19 24.09
N SER A 64 -1.00 -8.94 25.31
CA SER A 64 -0.31 -8.01 26.19
C SER A 64 1.10 -8.53 26.51
N LYS A 65 2.11 -7.69 26.33
CA LYS A 65 3.51 -8.01 26.65
C LYS A 65 3.99 -7.08 27.77
N VAL A 66 4.70 -7.66 28.72
CA VAL A 66 5.39 -6.87 29.75
C VAL A 66 6.82 -6.66 29.25
N GLN A 67 7.16 -5.42 28.94
CA GLN A 67 8.50 -5.04 28.55
C GLN A 67 9.15 -4.28 29.68
N THR A 68 10.36 -4.70 30.05
CA THR A 68 11.17 -3.95 30.98
C THR A 68 11.97 -2.93 30.18
N VAL A 69 11.59 -1.66 30.32
CA VAL A 69 12.31 -0.54 29.69
C VAL A 69 13.28 0.01 30.72
N GLU A 70 14.55 0.08 30.39
CA GLU A 70 15.52 0.82 31.16
C GLU A 70 15.29 2.30 30.88
N VAL A 71 14.65 2.99 31.84
CA VAL A 71 14.49 4.43 31.79
C VAL A 71 15.71 5.03 32.44
N GLN A 72 16.47 5.79 31.67
CA GLN A 72 17.52 6.64 32.27
C GLN A 72 16.75 7.71 33.06
N SER A 73 16.86 7.62 34.37
CA SER A 73 16.26 8.61 35.27
C SER A 73 16.91 9.96 34.97
N ASP A 74 16.11 10.91 34.49
CA ASP A 74 16.53 12.29 34.44
C ASP A 74 16.82 12.75 35.87
N PRO A 75 17.97 13.36 36.15
CA PRO A 75 18.31 13.81 37.48
C PRO A 75 17.26 14.74 38.09
N PHE A 76 16.43 15.34 37.23
CA PHE A 76 15.34 16.24 37.63
C PHE A 76 14.10 15.48 38.12
N SER A 77 13.82 14.28 37.59
CA SER A 77 12.68 13.48 38.03
C SER A 77 12.92 12.88 39.41
N ASP A 78 14.16 12.53 39.77
CA ASP A 78 14.52 12.02 41.05
C ASP A 78 14.41 13.12 42.13
N PHE A 79 14.72 14.36 41.78
CA PHE A 79 14.54 15.52 42.67
C PHE A 79 13.07 15.79 43.04
N PHE A 80 12.15 15.60 42.07
CA PHE A 80 10.71 15.80 42.33
C PHE A 80 10.03 14.61 43.00
N SER A 81 10.59 13.39 42.83
CA SER A 81 10.01 12.17 43.42
C SER A 81 10.33 12.04 44.91
N ASP A 82 11.49 12.52 45.36
CA ASP A 82 11.92 12.50 46.75
C ASP A 82 12.74 13.75 47.07
N PRO A 83 12.07 14.90 47.32
CA PRO A 83 12.75 16.17 47.57
C PRO A 83 13.54 16.19 48.89
N PHE A 84 13.31 15.24 49.78
CA PHE A 84 14.06 15.13 51.04
C PHE A 84 15.19 14.10 50.99
N GLY A 85 15.14 13.11 50.09
CA GLY A 85 16.19 12.09 49.94
C GLY A 85 17.53 12.65 49.43
N PHE A 86 17.47 13.73 48.66
CA PHE A 86 18.66 14.39 48.14
C PHE A 86 19.53 15.07 49.20
N PHE A 87 18.94 15.53 50.29
CA PHE A 87 19.65 16.19 51.40
C PHE A 87 20.12 15.23 52.50
N GLY A 88 19.70 13.96 52.49
CA GLY A 88 19.94 13.05 53.60
C GLY A 88 21.11 12.10 53.45
N ASN A 89 21.68 11.86 52.29
CA ASN A 89 22.74 10.85 52.13
C ASN A 89 23.72 11.19 50.97
N PRO A 90 24.91 11.74 51.30
CA PRO A 90 25.89 12.15 50.30
C PRO A 90 26.56 10.99 49.56
N ASN A 91 26.20 9.72 49.83
CA ASN A 91 26.82 8.55 49.22
C ASN A 91 25.91 7.79 48.22
N GLN A 92 24.76 8.36 47.83
CA GLN A 92 23.82 7.70 46.92
C GLN A 92 23.72 8.42 45.56
N GLY A 93 24.85 8.92 45.09
CA GLY A 93 25.03 9.41 43.71
C GLY A 93 25.27 8.29 42.73
N ASN A 94 24.50 7.22 42.78
CA ASN A 94 24.55 6.18 41.76
C ASN A 94 23.30 6.37 40.91
N GLY A 95 23.45 7.03 39.74
CA GLY A 95 22.44 7.12 38.69
C GLY A 95 22.01 5.72 38.24
N GLY A 96 21.23 5.09 39.10
CA GLY A 96 20.73 3.75 38.87
C GLY A 96 19.72 3.78 37.74
N LYS A 97 20.02 3.04 36.67
CA LYS A 97 19.06 2.71 35.62
C LYS A 97 17.85 2.05 36.27
N GLN A 98 16.77 2.80 36.42
CA GLN A 98 15.52 2.23 36.95
C GLN A 98 14.87 1.39 35.87
N LYS A 99 14.74 0.11 36.15
CA LYS A 99 13.99 -0.82 35.29
C LYS A 99 12.50 -0.62 35.58
N ARG A 100 11.80 0.01 34.65
CA ARG A 100 10.36 0.17 34.68
C ARG A 100 9.68 -0.88 33.80
N SER A 101 8.82 -1.68 34.38
CA SER A 101 8.03 -2.61 33.60
C SER A 101 6.81 -1.86 33.02
N VAL A 102 6.76 -1.79 31.71
CA VAL A 102 5.63 -1.21 30.97
C VAL A 102 4.82 -2.37 30.38
N ARG A 103 3.54 -2.41 30.69
CA ARG A 103 2.63 -3.40 30.13
C ARG A 103 1.94 -2.82 28.91
N THR A 104 2.19 -3.42 27.76
CA THR A 104 1.44 -3.12 26.54
C THR A 104 0.08 -3.79 26.63
N PRO A 105 -1.04 -3.09 26.41
CA PRO A 105 -2.37 -3.70 26.44
C PRO A 105 -2.54 -4.69 25.25
N LYS A 106 -3.50 -5.61 25.39
CA LYS A 106 -3.95 -6.45 24.28
C LYS A 106 -4.52 -5.57 23.17
N GLN A 107 -4.09 -5.80 21.95
CA GLN A 107 -4.57 -5.08 20.77
C GLN A 107 -5.23 -6.07 19.82
N GLN A 108 -6.27 -5.61 19.14
CA GLN A 108 -6.94 -6.37 18.09
C GLN A 108 -7.03 -5.52 16.83
N GLY A 109 -6.74 -6.13 15.70
CA GLY A 109 -6.90 -5.58 14.37
C GLY A 109 -7.82 -6.47 13.55
N SER A 110 -8.42 -5.93 12.52
CA SER A 110 -9.24 -6.73 11.61
C SER A 110 -8.95 -6.36 10.16
N GLY A 111 -9.17 -7.33 9.29
CA GLY A 111 -9.01 -7.16 7.85
C GLY A 111 -9.77 -8.23 7.09
N SER A 112 -9.58 -8.26 5.80
CA SER A 112 -10.19 -9.24 4.91
C SER A 112 -9.13 -10.05 4.21
N GLY A 113 -9.48 -11.26 3.79
CA GLY A 113 -8.64 -12.12 2.98
C GLY A 113 -9.46 -12.88 1.95
N VAL A 114 -8.78 -13.56 1.05
CA VAL A 114 -9.39 -14.40 0.02
C VAL A 114 -8.79 -15.79 0.06
N ILE A 115 -9.65 -16.81 0.13
CA ILE A 115 -9.25 -18.21 0.01
C ILE A 115 -8.86 -18.47 -1.44
N ILE A 116 -7.65 -18.93 -1.68
CA ILE A 116 -7.10 -19.18 -3.03
C ILE A 116 -6.96 -20.66 -3.38
N SER A 117 -7.11 -21.55 -2.40
CA SER A 117 -6.98 -22.99 -2.63
C SER A 117 -7.91 -23.80 -1.73
N ASN A 118 -8.18 -25.04 -2.15
CA ASN A 118 -8.98 -25.99 -1.37
C ASN A 118 -8.30 -26.46 -0.07
N ASP A 119 -6.98 -26.28 0.03
CA ASP A 119 -6.20 -26.60 1.23
C ASP A 119 -6.32 -25.53 2.32
N GLY A 120 -7.07 -24.44 2.04
CA GLY A 120 -7.31 -23.37 3.00
C GLY A 120 -6.22 -22.27 3.01
N TYR A 121 -5.44 -22.12 1.95
CA TYR A 121 -4.54 -20.98 1.83
C TYR A 121 -5.33 -19.69 1.60
N ILE A 122 -5.00 -18.68 2.38
CA ILE A 122 -5.63 -17.36 2.34
C ILE A 122 -4.58 -16.31 2.02
N VAL A 123 -4.91 -15.42 1.10
CA VAL A 123 -4.11 -14.22 0.81
C VAL A 123 -4.77 -13.03 1.48
N THR A 124 -3.96 -12.22 2.15
CA THR A 124 -4.37 -10.97 2.81
C THR A 124 -3.20 -9.99 2.79
N ASN A 125 -3.43 -8.75 3.16
CA ASN A 125 -2.39 -7.74 3.27
C ASN A 125 -1.46 -8.00 4.46
N ASN A 126 -0.18 -7.69 4.30
CA ASN A 126 0.80 -7.90 5.36
C ASN A 126 0.43 -7.15 6.65
N HIS A 127 -0.04 -5.90 6.56
CA HIS A 127 -0.40 -5.11 7.74
C HIS A 127 -1.53 -5.73 8.58
N VAL A 128 -2.41 -6.56 7.99
CA VAL A 128 -3.49 -7.25 8.72
C VAL A 128 -2.94 -8.28 9.68
N VAL A 129 -1.86 -8.98 9.30
CA VAL A 129 -1.30 -10.11 10.05
C VAL A 129 0.03 -9.79 10.72
N ALA A 130 0.63 -8.63 10.41
CA ALA A 130 1.91 -8.24 10.97
C ALA A 130 1.89 -8.20 12.49
N ASP A 131 2.88 -8.87 13.10
CA ASP A 131 3.04 -8.96 14.55
C ASP A 131 1.84 -9.59 15.31
N ALA A 132 0.92 -10.28 14.65
CA ALA A 132 -0.15 -10.99 15.30
C ALA A 132 0.39 -12.22 16.07
N ASP A 133 -0.01 -12.35 17.32
CA ASP A 133 0.27 -13.56 18.12
C ASP A 133 -0.79 -14.65 17.85
N GLU A 134 -2.03 -14.26 17.49
CA GLU A 134 -3.14 -15.13 17.18
C GLU A 134 -3.94 -14.59 15.99
N LEU A 135 -4.39 -15.48 15.13
CA LEU A 135 -5.24 -15.19 13.98
C LEU A 135 -6.51 -16.03 14.03
N THR A 136 -7.65 -15.37 13.90
CA THR A 136 -8.95 -16.02 13.75
C THR A 136 -9.54 -15.61 12.40
N VAL A 137 -9.96 -16.60 11.62
CA VAL A 137 -10.59 -16.40 10.32
C VAL A 137 -12.06 -16.78 10.43
N THR A 138 -12.92 -15.86 10.05
CA THR A 138 -14.37 -16.08 9.99
C THR A 138 -14.81 -16.18 8.54
N LEU A 139 -15.43 -17.29 8.19
CA LEU A 139 -15.98 -17.56 6.86
C LEU A 139 -17.35 -16.89 6.66
N ASN A 140 -17.82 -16.90 5.43
CA ASN A 140 -19.14 -16.34 5.07
C ASN A 140 -20.33 -17.01 5.81
N ASP A 141 -20.17 -18.25 6.28
CA ASP A 141 -21.15 -18.99 7.08
C ASP A 141 -21.02 -18.73 8.59
N ASN A 142 -20.25 -17.71 9.00
CA ASN A 142 -19.96 -17.32 10.38
C ASN A 142 -19.21 -18.39 11.20
N LYS A 143 -18.60 -19.36 10.56
CA LYS A 143 -17.70 -20.29 11.26
C LYS A 143 -16.32 -19.67 11.42
N GLU A 144 -15.76 -19.88 12.60
CA GLU A 144 -14.44 -19.36 12.97
C GLU A 144 -13.40 -20.48 12.98
N TYR A 145 -12.22 -20.17 12.48
CA TYR A 145 -11.08 -21.05 12.42
C TYR A 145 -9.82 -20.33 12.89
N SER A 146 -9.00 -21.04 13.64
CA SER A 146 -7.65 -20.54 13.97
C SER A 146 -6.75 -20.68 12.75
N ALA A 147 -5.96 -19.66 12.47
CA ALA A 147 -5.04 -19.62 11.35
C ALA A 147 -3.60 -19.35 11.80
N ARG A 148 -2.66 -19.61 10.89
CA ARG A 148 -1.24 -19.32 11.12
C ARG A 148 -0.64 -18.62 9.89
N ILE A 149 0.34 -17.78 10.11
CA ILE A 149 1.11 -17.13 9.03
C ILE A 149 2.05 -18.19 8.44
N ILE A 150 2.00 -18.36 7.12
CA ILE A 150 2.90 -19.24 6.36
C ILE A 150 4.07 -18.46 5.78
N GLY A 151 3.83 -17.22 5.35
CA GLY A 151 4.84 -16.33 4.80
C GLY A 151 4.31 -14.91 4.75
N THR A 152 5.22 -13.95 4.72
CA THR A 152 4.90 -12.52 4.60
C THR A 152 5.87 -11.85 3.64
N ASP A 153 5.36 -10.90 2.86
CA ASP A 153 6.18 -9.97 2.09
C ASP A 153 5.83 -8.54 2.50
N LYS A 154 6.77 -7.85 3.11
CA LYS A 154 6.59 -6.46 3.57
C LYS A 154 6.70 -5.43 2.45
N THR A 155 7.18 -5.85 1.30
CA THR A 155 7.46 -4.94 0.17
C THR A 155 6.22 -4.74 -0.70
N THR A 156 5.31 -5.71 -0.70
CA THR A 156 4.18 -5.80 -1.64
C THR A 156 2.82 -5.62 -0.94
N ASP A 157 2.79 -5.10 0.27
CA ASP A 157 1.55 -4.91 1.04
C ASP A 157 0.49 -4.07 0.30
#